data_6ea2f05ee5f88e0a161e4a963f73fd50
#
_entry.id   6ea2f05ee5f88e0a161e4a963f73fd50
#
_cell.length_a   1.000
_cell.length_b   1.000
_cell.length_c   1.000
_cell.angle_alpha   90.00
_cell.angle_beta   90.00
_cell.angle_gamma   90.00
#
_symmetry.space_group_name_H-M   'P 1'
#
loop_
_entity.id
_entity.type
_entity.pdbx_description
1 polymer ?
#
loop_
_entity_poly.entity_id
_entity_poly.type
_entity_poly.pdbx_seq_one_letter_code
_entity_poly.pdbx_strand_id
1 'polypeptide(L)'
;MGSKAELAALPEGKLLINTINAHSYNTARKDELFAEALTNGDVLIPDGVSIVKACRWIKAKSLPKERIAGWDLFEFEMNKLEQLEIRNVSSSSQRTVMFMGSSQKVLDLIVKRAAEVYPHLKVVTYSPPYKPEFSEEDNKAIIEAINAADPDLLWIGMTAPKQEKWTYSHWNELDIHCHVGTIGAVFDFFAGTVERAPMWWQRHGLEWLYRLLKEPKRMWRRYIIGNTLFLWNMLKEKVYG
;
A
#
# COMPACT_ATOMS: atom_id res chain seq x y z
N MET A 1 2.39 -13.14 -3.64
CA MET A 1 1.44 -13.62 -2.60
C MET A 1 0.11 -14.01 -3.24
N GLY A 2 -0.51 -15.09 -2.80
CA GLY A 2 -1.69 -15.66 -3.45
C GLY A 2 -2.99 -15.60 -2.65
N SER A 3 -2.94 -15.53 -1.32
CA SER A 3 -4.12 -15.52 -0.46
C SER A 3 -3.89 -14.67 0.80
N LYS A 4 -4.99 -14.22 1.42
CA LYS A 4 -4.94 -13.48 2.71
C LYS A 4 -4.34 -14.31 3.85
N ALA A 5 -4.53 -15.63 3.82
CA ALA A 5 -3.92 -16.52 4.81
C ALA A 5 -2.38 -16.46 4.80
N GLU A 6 -1.78 -16.16 3.65
CA GLU A 6 -0.33 -16.02 3.53
C GLU A 6 0.23 -14.76 4.22
N LEU A 7 -0.61 -13.77 4.58
CA LEU A 7 -0.18 -12.62 5.39
C LEU A 7 0.39 -13.07 6.74
N ALA A 8 -0.20 -14.11 7.33
CA ALA A 8 0.29 -14.66 8.60
C ALA A 8 1.64 -15.41 8.48
N ALA A 9 2.05 -15.74 7.26
CA ALA A 9 3.31 -16.43 6.98
C ALA A 9 4.41 -15.49 6.47
N LEU A 10 4.17 -14.17 6.47
CA LEU A 10 5.22 -13.20 6.13
C LEU A 10 6.38 -13.35 7.13
N PRO A 11 7.63 -13.44 6.64
CA PRO A 11 8.79 -13.49 7.53
C PRO A 11 8.92 -12.18 8.30
N GLU A 12 9.53 -12.23 9.47
CA GLU A 12 9.85 -11.03 10.23
C GLU A 12 11.06 -10.31 9.63
N GLY A 13 11.20 -9.04 9.98
CA GLY A 13 12.31 -8.21 9.53
C GLY A 13 11.93 -7.20 8.47
N LYS A 14 12.91 -6.67 7.77
CA LYS A 14 12.75 -5.62 6.77
C LYS A 14 12.20 -6.17 5.47
N LEU A 15 10.93 -5.88 5.18
CA LEU A 15 10.22 -6.32 3.96
C LEU A 15 9.52 -5.16 3.27
N LEU A 16 9.76 -5.00 1.97
CA LEU A 16 9.00 -4.07 1.12
C LEU A 16 7.78 -4.77 0.52
N ILE A 17 6.59 -4.34 0.94
CA ILE A 17 5.31 -4.88 0.51
C ILE A 17 4.58 -3.88 -0.38
N ASN A 18 4.53 -4.17 -1.67
CA ASN A 18 3.87 -3.36 -2.67
C ASN A 18 2.51 -3.94 -3.08
N THR A 19 1.65 -3.09 -3.64
CA THR A 19 0.35 -3.50 -4.17
C THR A 19 0.29 -3.33 -5.68
N ILE A 20 -0.35 -4.26 -6.39
CA ILE A 20 -0.58 -4.14 -7.83
C ILE A 20 -2.06 -4.22 -8.19
N ASN A 21 -2.50 -3.27 -9.01
CA ASN A 21 -3.83 -3.27 -9.64
C ASN A 21 -3.71 -2.93 -11.13
N ALA A 22 -4.81 -2.91 -11.88
CA ALA A 22 -4.80 -2.62 -13.31
C ALA A 22 -4.14 -1.28 -13.66
N HIS A 23 -4.31 -0.26 -12.82
CA HIS A 23 -3.67 1.04 -13.02
C HIS A 23 -2.16 0.96 -12.80
N SER A 24 -1.72 0.33 -11.70
CA SER A 24 -0.29 0.12 -11.41
C SER A 24 0.39 -0.66 -12.53
N TYR A 25 -0.26 -1.72 -13.03
CA TYR A 25 0.25 -2.49 -14.16
C TYR A 25 0.45 -1.62 -15.42
N ASN A 26 -0.57 -0.83 -15.80
CA ASN A 26 -0.48 0.05 -16.97
C ASN A 26 0.59 1.14 -16.80
N THR A 27 0.81 1.63 -15.59
CA THR A 27 1.84 2.63 -15.27
C THR A 27 3.23 1.99 -15.35
N ALA A 28 3.42 0.82 -14.79
CA ALA A 28 4.69 0.08 -14.82
C ALA A 28 5.15 -0.26 -16.25
N ARG A 29 4.22 -0.46 -17.19
CA ARG A 29 4.58 -0.64 -18.60
C ARG A 29 5.20 0.60 -19.27
N LYS A 30 5.14 1.76 -18.64
CA LYS A 30 5.61 3.05 -19.18
C LYS A 30 6.68 3.70 -18.30
N ASP A 31 6.85 3.23 -17.08
CA ASP A 31 7.77 3.76 -16.09
C ASP A 31 8.62 2.58 -15.57
N GLU A 32 9.84 2.51 -16.07
CA GLU A 32 10.78 1.42 -15.81
C GLU A 32 11.14 1.34 -14.32
N LEU A 33 11.46 2.47 -13.69
CA LEU A 33 11.76 2.50 -12.25
C LEU A 33 10.57 2.02 -11.40
N PHE A 34 9.35 2.34 -11.82
CA PHE A 34 8.16 1.83 -11.14
C PHE A 34 7.99 0.32 -11.34
N ALA A 35 8.28 -0.19 -12.55
CA ALA A 35 8.27 -1.62 -12.82
C ALA A 35 9.30 -2.36 -11.96
N GLU A 36 10.51 -1.82 -11.86
CA GLU A 36 11.57 -2.35 -10.98
C GLU A 36 11.15 -2.34 -9.51
N ALA A 37 10.59 -1.23 -9.01
CA ALA A 37 10.12 -1.11 -7.63
C ALA A 37 9.06 -2.16 -7.29
N LEU A 38 8.14 -2.47 -8.22
CA LEU A 38 7.12 -3.50 -8.02
C LEU A 38 7.70 -4.93 -8.12
N THR A 39 8.70 -5.14 -8.97
CA THR A 39 9.24 -6.47 -9.26
C THR A 39 10.29 -6.91 -8.25
N ASN A 40 11.09 -5.96 -7.78
CA ASN A 40 12.21 -6.19 -6.86
C ASN A 40 11.83 -5.93 -5.38
N GLY A 41 10.60 -5.51 -5.10
CA GLY A 41 10.08 -5.54 -3.73
C GLY A 41 9.91 -6.98 -3.24
N ASP A 42 9.99 -7.20 -1.93
CA ASP A 42 9.96 -8.55 -1.34
C ASP A 42 8.60 -9.23 -1.53
N VAL A 43 7.52 -8.45 -1.45
CA VAL A 43 6.15 -8.96 -1.57
C VAL A 43 5.31 -8.06 -2.47
N LEU A 44 4.66 -8.67 -3.45
CA LEU A 44 3.68 -8.00 -4.31
C LEU A 44 2.31 -8.62 -4.08
N ILE A 45 1.35 -7.81 -3.60
CA ILE A 45 -0.02 -8.27 -3.33
C ILE A 45 -1.01 -7.81 -4.42
N PRO A 46 -1.92 -8.68 -4.87
CA PRO A 46 -2.87 -8.39 -5.95
C PRO A 46 -4.07 -7.56 -5.44
N ASP A 47 -3.93 -6.22 -5.45
CA ASP A 47 -5.00 -5.29 -5.04
C ASP A 47 -5.98 -5.02 -6.17
N GLY A 48 -6.53 -6.04 -6.75
CA GLY A 48 -7.56 -5.91 -7.77
C GLY A 48 -8.04 -7.24 -8.28
N VAL A 49 -9.36 -7.43 -8.31
CA VAL A 49 -9.97 -8.64 -8.91
C VAL A 49 -9.55 -8.83 -10.36
N SER A 50 -9.32 -7.73 -11.09
CA SER A 50 -8.83 -7.74 -12.47
C SER A 50 -7.45 -8.40 -12.60
N ILE A 51 -6.52 -8.16 -11.67
CA ILE A 51 -5.20 -8.79 -11.65
C ILE A 51 -5.35 -10.30 -11.41
N VAL A 52 -6.13 -10.70 -10.41
CA VAL A 52 -6.37 -12.13 -10.11
C VAL A 52 -6.94 -12.87 -11.32
N LYS A 53 -7.94 -12.28 -11.99
CA LYS A 53 -8.55 -12.86 -13.20
C LYS A 53 -7.58 -12.87 -14.38
N ALA A 54 -6.81 -11.81 -14.56
CA ALA A 54 -5.81 -11.70 -15.63
C ALA A 54 -4.72 -12.76 -15.49
N CYS A 55 -4.13 -12.93 -14.30
CA CYS A 55 -3.12 -13.98 -14.06
C CYS A 55 -3.63 -15.37 -14.42
N ARG A 56 -4.86 -15.69 -14.08
CA ARG A 56 -5.49 -16.97 -14.46
C ARG A 56 -5.69 -17.08 -15.97
N TRP A 57 -6.16 -16.00 -16.61
CA TRP A 57 -6.46 -15.98 -18.04
C TRP A 57 -5.22 -16.13 -18.91
N ILE A 58 -4.13 -15.42 -18.57
CA ILE A 58 -2.86 -15.54 -19.31
C ILE A 58 -2.00 -16.73 -18.87
N LYS A 59 -2.43 -17.49 -17.86
CA LYS A 59 -1.67 -18.59 -17.22
C LYS A 59 -0.31 -18.11 -16.69
N ALA A 60 -0.30 -16.98 -15.98
CA ALA A 60 0.91 -16.40 -15.38
C ALA A 60 1.62 -17.40 -14.46
N LYS A 61 2.93 -17.23 -14.27
CA LYS A 61 3.73 -18.05 -13.35
C LYS A 61 3.20 -18.04 -11.91
N SER A 62 2.69 -16.88 -11.46
CA SER A 62 2.01 -16.75 -10.17
C SER A 62 0.50 -16.67 -10.37
N LEU A 63 -0.23 -17.52 -9.67
CA LEU A 63 -1.69 -17.63 -9.76
C LEU A 63 -2.35 -17.27 -8.42
N PRO A 64 -2.56 -15.98 -8.13
CA PRO A 64 -3.22 -15.58 -6.90
C PRO A 64 -4.64 -16.15 -6.82
N LYS A 65 -4.99 -16.66 -5.65
CA LYS A 65 -6.29 -17.30 -5.39
C LYS A 65 -7.40 -16.27 -5.18
N GLU A 66 -7.04 -15.15 -4.57
CA GLU A 66 -7.96 -14.08 -4.21
C GLU A 66 -7.31 -12.70 -4.29
N ARG A 67 -8.14 -11.66 -4.25
CA ARG A 67 -7.70 -10.28 -4.08
C ARG A 67 -7.24 -10.06 -2.64
N ILE A 68 -6.10 -9.38 -2.49
CA ILE A 68 -5.61 -8.85 -1.22
C ILE A 68 -5.50 -7.33 -1.39
N ALA A 69 -6.38 -6.58 -0.76
CA ALA A 69 -6.32 -5.12 -0.82
C ALA A 69 -5.24 -4.57 0.12
N GLY A 70 -4.74 -3.36 -0.17
CA GLY A 70 -3.88 -2.65 0.76
C GLY A 70 -4.52 -2.48 2.15
N TRP A 71 -5.86 -2.36 2.22
CA TRP A 71 -6.60 -2.37 3.48
C TRP A 71 -6.50 -3.70 4.22
N ASP A 72 -6.54 -4.83 3.53
CA ASP A 72 -6.45 -6.15 4.16
C ASP A 72 -5.07 -6.35 4.81
N LEU A 73 -4.01 -5.88 4.13
CA LEU A 73 -2.66 -5.85 4.70
C LEU A 73 -2.59 -4.92 5.92
N PHE A 74 -3.09 -3.70 5.80
CA PHE A 74 -3.12 -2.72 6.88
C PHE A 74 -3.81 -3.26 8.13
N GLU A 75 -5.03 -3.74 7.96
CA GLU A 75 -5.82 -4.29 9.07
C GLU A 75 -5.14 -5.51 9.72
N PHE A 76 -4.54 -6.37 8.91
CA PHE A 76 -3.82 -7.54 9.41
C PHE A 76 -2.59 -7.13 10.25
N GLU A 77 -1.71 -6.28 9.73
CA GLU A 77 -0.47 -5.89 10.42
C GLU A 77 -0.75 -5.06 11.68
N MET A 78 -1.70 -4.11 11.61
CA MET A 78 -2.11 -3.31 12.77
C MET A 78 -2.67 -4.16 13.89
N ASN A 79 -3.58 -5.11 13.57
CA ASN A 79 -4.14 -6.03 14.55
C ASN A 79 -3.07 -6.98 15.12
N LYS A 80 -2.14 -7.46 14.28
CA LYS A 80 -1.01 -8.31 14.73
C LYS A 80 -0.18 -7.58 15.78
N LEU A 81 0.23 -6.33 15.49
CA LEU A 81 1.04 -5.54 16.43
C LEU A 81 0.27 -5.20 17.71
N GLU A 82 -0.98 -4.79 17.61
CA GLU A 82 -1.84 -4.51 18.77
C GLU A 82 -1.96 -5.74 19.68
N GLN A 83 -2.19 -6.94 19.10
CA GLN A 83 -2.27 -8.18 19.86
C GLN A 83 -0.93 -8.57 20.51
N LEU A 84 0.18 -8.32 19.85
CA LEU A 84 1.51 -8.56 20.41
C LEU A 84 1.78 -7.61 21.60
N GLU A 85 1.34 -6.37 21.51
CA GLU A 85 1.52 -5.38 22.58
C GLU A 85 0.65 -5.73 23.80
N ILE A 86 -0.61 -6.09 23.59
CA ILE A 86 -1.51 -6.56 24.67
C ILE A 86 -0.95 -7.77 25.41
N ARG A 87 -0.28 -8.69 24.71
CA ARG A 87 0.33 -9.89 25.33
C ARG A 87 1.64 -9.59 26.03
N ASN A 88 2.34 -8.55 25.66
CA ASN A 88 3.70 -8.24 26.12
C ASN A 88 3.70 -7.18 27.24
N VAL A 89 2.84 -7.39 28.24
CA VAL A 89 2.64 -6.48 29.40
C VAL A 89 3.94 -6.19 30.19
N SER A 90 4.99 -6.97 29.95
CA SER A 90 6.30 -6.85 30.64
C SER A 90 7.32 -6.02 29.87
N SER A 91 7.03 -5.58 28.66
CA SER A 91 7.95 -4.75 27.86
C SER A 91 7.88 -3.29 28.33
N SER A 92 9.04 -2.69 28.51
CA SER A 92 9.16 -1.27 28.86
C SER A 92 9.01 -0.34 27.67
N SER A 93 8.96 -0.83 26.44
CA SER A 93 8.84 -0.05 25.21
C SER A 93 7.58 -0.42 24.44
N GLN A 94 6.77 0.56 24.13
CA GLN A 94 5.57 0.43 23.30
C GLN A 94 5.95 0.32 21.83
N ARG A 95 5.30 -0.62 21.07
CA ARG A 95 5.55 -0.77 19.64
C ARG A 95 5.14 0.47 18.86
N THR A 96 6.03 0.86 17.95
CA THR A 96 5.89 2.09 17.17
C THR A 96 5.40 1.79 15.75
N VAL A 97 4.31 2.44 15.35
CA VAL A 97 3.84 2.44 13.95
C VAL A 97 4.06 3.81 13.36
N MET A 98 4.73 3.89 12.24
CA MET A 98 4.96 5.16 11.55
C MET A 98 4.12 5.28 10.29
N PHE A 99 3.48 6.44 10.13
CA PHE A 99 2.78 6.86 8.91
C PHE A 99 3.56 7.99 8.24
N MET A 100 4.18 7.70 7.11
CA MET A 100 4.92 8.66 6.30
C MET A 100 4.19 8.98 5.00
N GLY A 101 3.96 10.24 4.71
CA GLY A 101 3.24 10.69 3.52
C GLY A 101 1.98 11.46 3.85
N SER A 102 1.14 11.71 2.84
CA SER A 102 -0.11 12.46 2.95
C SER A 102 0.07 13.88 3.51
N SER A 103 -1.03 14.57 3.79
CA SER A 103 -1.02 15.90 4.41
C SER A 103 -1.06 15.79 5.94
N GLN A 104 -0.53 16.81 6.64
CA GLN A 104 -0.58 16.86 8.10
C GLN A 104 -2.01 16.69 8.64
N LYS A 105 -2.99 17.32 7.99
CA LYS A 105 -4.40 17.18 8.36
C LYS A 105 -4.89 15.72 8.35
N VAL A 106 -4.50 14.94 7.34
CA VAL A 106 -4.86 13.51 7.25
C VAL A 106 -4.13 12.72 8.33
N LEU A 107 -2.86 13.01 8.56
CA LEU A 107 -2.07 12.35 9.61
C LEU A 107 -2.61 12.61 11.01
N ASP A 108 -3.06 13.83 11.31
CA ASP A 108 -3.68 14.17 12.60
C ASP A 108 -4.97 13.35 12.85
N LEU A 109 -5.77 13.13 11.78
CA LEU A 109 -6.95 12.27 11.84
C LEU A 109 -6.57 10.78 12.04
N ILE A 110 -5.49 10.34 11.39
CA ILE A 110 -4.95 8.98 11.58
C ILE A 110 -4.53 8.77 13.04
N VAL A 111 -3.77 9.71 13.62
CA VAL A 111 -3.35 9.65 15.04
C VAL A 111 -4.55 9.55 15.96
N LYS A 112 -5.55 10.43 15.76
CA LYS A 112 -6.77 10.40 16.58
C LYS A 112 -7.49 9.06 16.47
N ARG A 113 -7.68 8.55 15.25
CA ARG A 113 -8.39 7.28 15.04
C ARG A 113 -7.57 6.08 15.53
N ALA A 114 -6.26 6.11 15.40
CA ALA A 114 -5.41 5.06 15.91
C ALA A 114 -5.47 4.97 17.44
N ALA A 115 -5.52 6.09 18.14
CA ALA A 115 -5.70 6.11 19.60
C ALA A 115 -7.04 5.49 20.04
N GLU A 116 -8.08 5.54 19.19
CA GLU A 116 -9.38 4.91 19.46
C GLU A 116 -9.40 3.41 19.13
N VAL A 117 -8.74 2.99 18.03
CA VAL A 117 -8.84 1.63 17.48
C VAL A 117 -7.67 0.74 17.91
N TYR A 118 -6.49 1.32 18.09
CA TYR A 118 -5.23 0.64 18.44
C TYR A 118 -4.54 1.37 19.62
N PRO A 119 -5.18 1.42 20.80
CA PRO A 119 -4.75 2.27 21.91
C PRO A 119 -3.41 1.86 22.54
N HIS A 120 -2.94 0.63 22.28
CA HIS A 120 -1.68 0.14 22.81
C HIS A 120 -0.48 0.42 21.90
N LEU A 121 -0.70 0.93 20.66
CA LEU A 121 0.38 1.25 19.73
C LEU A 121 0.79 2.72 19.85
N LYS A 122 2.09 2.99 19.77
CA LYS A 122 2.62 4.34 19.61
C LYS A 122 2.59 4.71 18.13
N VAL A 123 1.90 5.79 17.78
CA VAL A 123 1.82 6.28 16.40
C VAL A 123 2.72 7.49 16.21
N VAL A 124 3.62 7.40 15.22
CA VAL A 124 4.49 8.48 14.77
C VAL A 124 4.13 8.86 13.35
N THR A 125 4.18 10.13 13.01
CA THR A 125 3.79 10.60 11.68
C THR A 125 4.84 11.54 11.09
N TYR A 126 4.97 11.52 9.76
CA TYR A 126 5.78 12.46 9.02
C TYR A 126 5.09 12.89 7.73
N SER A 127 4.82 14.19 7.56
CA SER A 127 4.23 14.76 6.34
C SER A 127 5.35 15.41 5.51
N PRO A 128 5.81 14.77 4.41
CA PRO A 128 6.79 15.38 3.54
C PRO A 128 6.18 16.55 2.75
N PRO A 129 6.98 17.47 2.21
CA PRO A 129 6.46 18.57 1.38
C PRO A 129 5.72 18.04 0.14
N TYR A 130 4.61 18.71 -0.21
CA TYR A 130 3.81 18.33 -1.37
C TYR A 130 4.45 18.83 -2.66
N LYS A 131 5.28 18.00 -3.29
CA LYS A 131 5.97 18.27 -4.57
C LYS A 131 5.97 17.00 -5.45
N PRO A 132 6.08 17.15 -6.79
CA PRO A 132 6.19 15.99 -7.68
C PRO A 132 7.40 15.12 -7.36
N GLU A 133 8.57 15.75 -7.16
CA GLU A 133 9.83 15.11 -6.81
C GLU A 133 10.42 15.77 -5.56
N PHE A 134 11.08 14.98 -4.74
CA PHE A 134 11.78 15.46 -3.54
C PHE A 134 13.20 15.90 -3.91
N SER A 135 13.69 16.96 -3.26
CA SER A 135 15.10 17.32 -3.32
C SER A 135 15.93 16.36 -2.46
N GLU A 136 17.25 16.44 -2.57
CA GLU A 136 18.16 15.66 -1.73
C GLU A 136 17.94 15.97 -0.24
N GLU A 137 17.70 17.25 0.11
CA GLU A 137 17.41 17.66 1.49
C GLU A 137 16.08 17.09 1.98
N ASP A 138 15.04 17.05 1.12
CA ASP A 138 13.77 16.43 1.47
C ASP A 138 13.96 14.93 1.72
N ASN A 139 14.67 14.24 0.82
CA ASN A 139 14.95 12.81 0.94
C ASN A 139 15.70 12.51 2.23
N LYS A 140 16.76 13.26 2.51
CA LYS A 140 17.54 13.14 3.75
C LYS A 140 16.67 13.32 4.98
N ALA A 141 15.83 14.37 5.03
CA ALA A 141 14.95 14.63 6.15
C ALA A 141 13.90 13.51 6.36
N ILE A 142 13.36 12.94 5.27
CA ILE A 142 12.43 11.81 5.34
C ILE A 142 13.14 10.56 5.88
N ILE A 143 14.32 10.23 5.37
CA ILE A 143 15.11 9.07 5.79
C ILE A 143 15.52 9.19 7.25
N GLU A 144 16.03 10.36 7.67
CA GLU A 144 16.40 10.65 9.06
C GLU A 144 15.19 10.50 10.01
N ALA A 145 14.02 11.00 9.60
CA ALA A 145 12.80 10.88 10.39
C ALA A 145 12.35 9.42 10.55
N ILE A 146 12.45 8.59 9.49
CA ILE A 146 12.11 7.17 9.54
C ILE A 146 13.10 6.41 10.44
N ASN A 147 14.40 6.61 10.23
CA ASN A 147 15.44 5.92 10.98
C ASN A 147 15.43 6.31 12.47
N ALA A 148 15.18 7.60 12.77
CA ALA A 148 15.05 8.08 14.16
C ALA A 148 13.80 7.55 14.87
N ALA A 149 12.73 7.25 14.13
CA ALA A 149 11.51 6.68 14.70
C ALA A 149 11.65 5.20 15.03
N ASP A 150 12.58 4.49 14.37
CA ASP A 150 12.82 3.04 14.50
C ASP A 150 11.50 2.25 14.62
N PRO A 151 10.65 2.28 13.58
CA PRO A 151 9.30 1.75 13.70
C PRO A 151 9.27 0.22 13.63
N ASP A 152 8.34 -0.39 14.36
CA ASP A 152 7.96 -1.80 14.21
C ASP A 152 7.08 -2.06 12.98
N LEU A 153 6.53 -0.98 12.37
CA LEU A 153 5.74 -1.03 11.15
C LEU A 153 5.75 0.34 10.47
N LEU A 154 6.09 0.38 9.19
CA LEU A 154 6.12 1.61 8.41
C LEU A 154 5.07 1.59 7.29
N TRP A 155 4.17 2.56 7.32
CA TRP A 155 3.23 2.81 6.24
C TRP A 155 3.66 4.02 5.41
N ILE A 156 3.74 3.83 4.08
CA ILE A 156 4.06 4.90 3.14
C ILE A 156 2.83 5.24 2.32
N GLY A 157 2.33 6.47 2.50
CA GLY A 157 1.08 6.96 1.95
C GLY A 157 1.25 8.16 1.03
N MET A 158 1.79 7.94 -0.15
CA MET A 158 1.84 8.91 -1.25
C MET A 158 1.04 8.38 -2.43
N THR A 159 0.91 9.17 -3.48
CA THR A 159 0.25 8.69 -4.70
C THR A 159 1.20 7.79 -5.50
N ALA A 160 0.72 6.60 -5.91
CA ALA A 160 1.47 5.76 -6.86
C ALA A 160 1.67 6.52 -8.21
N PRO A 161 2.83 6.42 -8.83
CA PRO A 161 3.97 5.54 -8.55
C PRO A 161 5.03 6.10 -7.58
N LYS A 162 4.81 7.31 -7.02
CA LYS A 162 5.83 8.01 -6.23
C LYS A 162 6.25 7.24 -4.98
N GLN A 163 5.30 6.67 -4.24
CA GLN A 163 5.58 5.94 -3.00
C GLN A 163 6.45 4.70 -3.25
N GLU A 164 6.14 3.91 -4.25
CA GLU A 164 6.89 2.69 -4.58
C GLU A 164 8.29 3.05 -5.09
N LYS A 165 8.40 4.02 -6.01
CA LYS A 165 9.67 4.47 -6.57
C LYS A 165 10.57 5.04 -5.48
N TRP A 166 10.05 5.93 -4.64
CA TRP A 166 10.81 6.54 -3.56
C TRP A 166 11.33 5.49 -2.58
N THR A 167 10.47 4.59 -2.12
CA THR A 167 10.86 3.54 -1.18
C THR A 167 11.92 2.62 -1.77
N TYR A 168 11.75 2.22 -3.03
CA TYR A 168 12.71 1.37 -3.72
C TYR A 168 14.06 2.06 -3.90
N SER A 169 14.08 3.32 -4.32
CA SER A 169 15.32 4.08 -4.55
C SER A 169 16.12 4.31 -3.27
N HIS A 170 15.44 4.47 -2.12
CA HIS A 170 16.09 4.74 -0.83
C HIS A 170 16.09 3.52 0.10
N TRP A 171 15.78 2.31 -0.43
CA TRP A 171 15.64 1.11 0.40
C TRP A 171 16.86 0.82 1.29
N ASN A 172 18.06 0.99 0.74
CA ASN A 172 19.30 0.71 1.46
C ASN A 172 19.68 1.79 2.49
N GLU A 173 19.07 2.96 2.42
CA GLU A 173 19.29 4.07 3.35
C GLU A 173 18.35 4.02 4.57
N LEU A 174 17.29 3.21 4.48
CA LEU A 174 16.37 2.98 5.58
C LEU A 174 16.99 1.95 6.54
N ASP A 175 17.44 2.39 7.72
CA ASP A 175 17.94 1.53 8.77
C ASP A 175 16.81 1.11 9.71
N ILE A 176 16.00 0.18 9.24
CA ILE A 176 14.79 -0.32 9.91
C ILE A 176 14.74 -1.85 9.86
N HIS A 177 13.98 -2.45 10.76
CA HIS A 177 13.83 -3.91 10.89
C HIS A 177 12.36 -4.35 10.84
N CYS A 178 11.53 -3.65 10.09
CA CYS A 178 10.08 -3.85 10.08
C CYS A 178 9.52 -4.02 8.66
N HIS A 179 8.25 -4.40 8.57
CA HIS A 179 7.50 -4.37 7.33
C HIS A 179 7.23 -2.93 6.87
N VAL A 180 7.38 -2.69 5.57
CA VAL A 180 7.10 -1.43 4.91
C VAL A 180 6.01 -1.65 3.86
N GLY A 181 4.85 -1.02 4.05
CA GLY A 181 3.73 -1.14 3.09
C GLY A 181 3.45 0.16 2.34
N THR A 182 3.43 0.10 1.01
CA THR A 182 3.08 1.23 0.14
C THR A 182 1.57 1.22 -0.13
N ILE A 183 0.78 1.95 0.70
CA ILE A 183 -0.68 1.84 0.76
C ILE A 183 -1.42 3.17 0.77
N GLY A 184 -1.01 4.14 -0.05
CA GLY A 184 -1.49 5.53 -0.03
C GLY A 184 -2.99 5.75 0.16
N ALA A 185 -3.85 5.00 -0.55
CA ALA A 185 -5.31 5.16 -0.43
C ALA A 185 -5.87 4.74 0.95
N VAL A 186 -5.16 3.90 1.68
CA VAL A 186 -5.56 3.44 3.02
C VAL A 186 -5.49 4.57 4.03
N PHE A 187 -4.59 5.53 3.86
CA PHE A 187 -4.49 6.70 4.72
C PHE A 187 -5.82 7.49 4.75
N ASP A 188 -6.38 7.76 3.56
CA ASP A 188 -7.66 8.45 3.45
C ASP A 188 -8.82 7.65 4.04
N PHE A 189 -8.83 6.32 3.82
CA PHE A 189 -9.85 5.45 4.38
C PHE A 189 -9.77 5.37 5.90
N PHE A 190 -8.56 5.20 6.45
CA PHE A 190 -8.38 5.12 7.89
C PHE A 190 -8.61 6.45 8.58
N ALA A 191 -8.19 7.56 7.98
CA ALA A 191 -8.50 8.91 8.46
C ALA A 191 -10.00 9.25 8.39
N GLY A 192 -10.79 8.50 7.60
CA GLY A 192 -12.20 8.77 7.38
C GLY A 192 -12.49 9.95 6.44
N THR A 193 -11.48 10.44 5.71
CA THR A 193 -11.64 11.52 4.71
C THR A 193 -12.28 11.04 3.42
N VAL A 194 -12.16 9.74 3.13
CA VAL A 194 -12.81 9.07 1.99
C VAL A 194 -13.53 7.83 2.50
N GLU A 195 -14.80 7.70 2.13
CA GLU A 195 -15.57 6.48 2.41
C GLU A 195 -15.11 5.31 1.54
N ARG A 196 -14.83 4.19 2.17
CA ARG A 196 -14.63 2.94 1.46
C ARG A 196 -15.96 2.42 0.90
N ALA A 197 -15.92 1.76 -0.25
CA ALA A 197 -17.12 1.18 -0.83
C ALA A 197 -17.83 0.23 0.16
N PRO A 198 -19.18 0.22 0.24
CA PRO A 198 -19.92 -0.73 1.06
C PRO A 198 -19.52 -2.18 0.75
N MET A 199 -19.66 -3.07 1.74
CA MET A 199 -19.24 -4.48 1.67
C MET A 199 -19.79 -5.22 0.46
N TRP A 200 -21.01 -4.92 0.03
CA TRP A 200 -21.61 -5.51 -1.16
C TRP A 200 -20.77 -5.23 -2.42
N TRP A 201 -20.38 -3.96 -2.65
CA TRP A 201 -19.54 -3.57 -3.78
C TRP A 201 -18.15 -4.22 -3.72
N GLN A 202 -17.58 -4.31 -2.52
CA GLN A 202 -16.27 -4.95 -2.30
C GLN A 202 -16.32 -6.45 -2.64
N ARG A 203 -17.33 -7.18 -2.14
CA ARG A 203 -17.50 -8.62 -2.37
C ARG A 203 -17.70 -8.97 -3.84
N HIS A 204 -18.37 -8.08 -4.61
CA HIS A 204 -18.58 -8.29 -6.05
C HIS A 204 -17.44 -7.75 -6.92
N GLY A 205 -16.38 -7.19 -6.32
CA GLY A 205 -15.25 -6.61 -7.06
C GLY A 205 -15.59 -5.32 -7.81
N LEU A 206 -16.65 -4.62 -7.38
CA LEU A 206 -17.20 -3.40 -7.98
C LEU A 206 -16.77 -2.13 -7.22
N GLU A 207 -15.79 -2.19 -6.34
CA GLU A 207 -15.27 -1.04 -5.58
C GLU A 207 -14.80 0.09 -6.51
N TRP A 208 -14.18 -0.25 -7.65
CA TRP A 208 -13.79 0.71 -8.67
C TRP A 208 -14.97 1.46 -9.27
N LEU A 209 -16.11 0.79 -9.46
CA LEU A 209 -17.31 1.40 -10.02
C LEU A 209 -17.96 2.34 -8.98
N TYR A 210 -18.01 1.93 -7.71
CA TYR A 210 -18.47 2.79 -6.62
C TYR A 210 -17.64 4.08 -6.55
N ARG A 211 -16.30 3.99 -6.62
CA ARG A 211 -15.41 5.15 -6.64
C ARG A 211 -15.60 6.02 -7.88
N LEU A 212 -15.85 5.41 -9.05
CA LEU A 212 -16.16 6.14 -10.28
C LEU A 212 -17.45 6.95 -10.13
N LEU A 213 -18.49 6.39 -9.51
CA LEU A 213 -19.75 7.07 -9.28
C LEU A 213 -19.63 8.20 -8.24
N LYS A 214 -18.82 8.03 -7.21
CA LYS A 214 -18.59 9.07 -6.18
C LYS A 214 -17.69 10.19 -6.69
N GLU A 215 -16.67 9.90 -7.49
CA GLU A 215 -15.67 10.86 -7.96
C GLU A 215 -15.46 10.76 -9.50
N PRO A 216 -16.48 11.00 -10.33
CA PRO A 216 -16.40 10.72 -11.77
C PRO A 216 -15.30 11.53 -12.46
N LYS A 217 -15.15 12.81 -12.15
CA LYS A 217 -14.14 13.69 -12.77
C LYS A 217 -12.71 13.23 -12.52
N ARG A 218 -12.43 12.66 -11.34
CA ARG A 218 -11.09 12.17 -10.97
C ARG A 218 -10.83 10.75 -11.49
N MET A 219 -11.87 9.88 -11.50
CA MET A 219 -11.71 8.44 -11.69
C MET A 219 -11.98 7.95 -13.11
N TRP A 220 -12.67 8.70 -13.97
CA TRP A 220 -13.06 8.21 -15.30
C TRP A 220 -11.87 7.79 -16.18
N ARG A 221 -10.80 8.61 -16.23
CA ARG A 221 -9.60 8.26 -17.00
C ARG A 221 -8.95 7.00 -16.46
N ARG A 222 -8.85 6.89 -15.13
CA ARG A 222 -8.23 5.75 -14.46
C ARG A 222 -9.01 4.47 -14.71
N TYR A 223 -10.34 4.51 -14.63
CA TYR A 223 -11.17 3.31 -14.70
C TYR A 223 -11.69 3.00 -16.11
N ILE A 224 -12.18 3.97 -16.87
CA ILE A 224 -12.70 3.69 -18.20
C ILE A 224 -11.53 3.46 -19.17
N ILE A 225 -10.64 4.45 -19.34
CA ILE A 225 -9.50 4.31 -20.24
C ILE A 225 -8.51 3.27 -19.70
N GLY A 226 -8.18 3.34 -18.39
CA GLY A 226 -7.20 2.46 -17.78
C GLY A 226 -7.60 0.99 -17.82
N ASN A 227 -8.86 0.64 -17.52
CA ASN A 227 -9.31 -0.76 -17.59
C ASN A 227 -9.34 -1.28 -19.04
N THR A 228 -9.75 -0.45 -20.01
CA THR A 228 -9.70 -0.82 -21.44
C THR A 228 -8.27 -1.08 -21.89
N LEU A 229 -7.33 -0.21 -21.51
CA LEU A 229 -5.91 -0.40 -21.79
C LEU A 229 -5.35 -1.66 -21.12
N PHE A 230 -5.73 -1.91 -19.87
CA PHE A 230 -5.33 -3.11 -19.15
C PHE A 230 -5.81 -4.39 -19.87
N LEU A 231 -7.08 -4.45 -20.28
CA LEU A 231 -7.63 -5.58 -21.02
C LEU A 231 -6.88 -5.79 -22.36
N TRP A 232 -6.60 -4.71 -23.07
CA TRP A 232 -5.82 -4.75 -24.30
C TRP A 232 -4.40 -5.29 -24.08
N ASN A 233 -3.73 -4.83 -23.04
CA ASN A 233 -2.41 -5.34 -22.67
C ASN A 233 -2.46 -6.82 -22.29
N MET A 234 -3.47 -7.25 -21.53
CA MET A 234 -3.65 -8.67 -21.19
C MET A 234 -3.91 -9.55 -22.42
N LEU A 235 -4.63 -9.03 -23.41
CA LEU A 235 -4.83 -9.73 -24.67
C LEU A 235 -3.49 -9.92 -25.41
N LYS A 236 -2.65 -8.89 -25.44
CA LYS A 236 -1.31 -8.99 -26.03
C LYS A 236 -0.43 -10.02 -25.31
N GLU A 237 -0.38 -9.98 -23.97
CA GLU A 237 0.35 -10.97 -23.17
C GLU A 237 -0.16 -12.41 -23.42
N LYS A 238 -1.46 -12.56 -23.65
CA LYS A 238 -2.05 -13.87 -23.94
C LYS A 238 -1.64 -14.44 -25.31
N VAL A 239 -1.45 -13.55 -26.30
CA VAL A 239 -1.17 -13.94 -27.70
C VAL A 239 0.33 -14.06 -27.97
N TYR A 240 1.13 -13.20 -27.37
CA TYR A 240 2.55 -13.03 -27.70
C TYR A 240 3.51 -13.33 -26.53
N GLY A 241 3.01 -13.53 -25.30
CA GLY A 241 3.77 -13.94 -24.13
C GLY A 241 3.61 -15.44 -23.89
#